data_32434e9e6e22b360df90cd4112c01b12
#
_entry.id   32434e9e6e22b360df90cd4112c01b12
#
_cell.length_a   1.000
_cell.length_b   1.000
_cell.length_c   1.000
_cell.angle_alpha   90.00
_cell.angle_beta   90.00
_cell.angle_gamma   90.00
#
_symmetry.space_group_name_H-M   'P 1'
#
loop_
_entity.id
_entity.type
_entity.pdbx_description
1 polymer ?
#
loop_
_entity_poly.entity_id
_entity_poly.type
_entity_poly.pdbx_seq_one_letter_code
_entity_poly.pdbx_strand_id
1 'polypeptide(L)'
;MLEPMPNSESPYTESAALLTSPPRPDSTEPTWFLDSDDPAIVEFAERVIADAGARTDRQKAVALFEAVRDDWRYDPYSITDQSERFRASAVLASEANWCVPKSVLLTAACRAAGIPAGVGFSDVRNHLQSEKLQALMGTDLFVYHGYSVIWLDGAWRKASPAFNRELCERFGTKMLEFDGESDALMHPYDVAGNRHMEYVRGHGSYDDLPFGQMITAIRQAYGPAVTAGVDGVVDQAFHG
;
A
#
# COMPACT_ATOMS: atom_id res chain seq x y z
N MET A 1 19.27 -34.34 -16.66
CA MET A 1 17.90 -34.36 -16.14
C MET A 1 17.96 -33.67 -14.78
N LEU A 2 17.52 -32.40 -14.71
CA LEU A 2 17.38 -31.68 -13.44
C LEU A 2 16.03 -32.10 -12.87
N GLU A 3 16.04 -32.70 -11.69
CA GLU A 3 14.79 -32.99 -10.95
C GLU A 3 14.04 -31.69 -10.67
N PRO A 4 12.71 -31.65 -10.81
CA PRO A 4 11.94 -30.49 -10.40
C PRO A 4 12.11 -30.30 -8.90
N MET A 5 12.52 -29.09 -8.48
CA MET A 5 12.54 -28.70 -7.08
C MET A 5 11.16 -28.93 -6.46
N PRO A 6 11.06 -29.45 -5.23
CA PRO A 6 9.77 -29.64 -4.58
C PRO A 6 9.06 -28.28 -4.51
N ASN A 7 7.77 -28.27 -4.92
CA ASN A 7 6.88 -27.14 -4.70
C ASN A 7 6.93 -26.78 -3.21
N SER A 8 7.58 -25.68 -2.86
CA SER A 8 7.39 -25.09 -1.54
C SER A 8 5.93 -24.64 -1.49
N GLU A 9 5.15 -25.28 -0.64
CA GLU A 9 3.78 -24.81 -0.38
C GLU A 9 3.84 -23.33 -0.02
N SER A 10 3.01 -22.54 -0.69
CA SER A 10 2.93 -21.11 -0.42
C SER A 10 2.59 -20.91 1.07
N PRO A 11 3.31 -20.04 1.80
CA PRO A 11 3.06 -19.81 3.21
C PRO A 11 1.75 -19.04 3.46
N TYR A 12 1.04 -18.62 2.40
CA TYR A 12 -0.21 -17.86 2.48
C TYR A 12 -1.31 -18.50 1.63
N THR A 13 -2.56 -18.19 1.94
CA THR A 13 -3.73 -18.59 1.13
C THR A 13 -3.79 -17.69 -0.11
N GLU A 14 -3.78 -18.29 -1.31
CA GLU A 14 -3.72 -17.52 -2.58
C GLU A 14 -4.97 -16.71 -2.92
N SER A 15 -6.11 -16.97 -2.28
CA SER A 15 -7.34 -16.23 -2.52
C SER A 15 -7.77 -15.45 -1.29
N ALA A 16 -7.45 -14.16 -1.28
CA ALA A 16 -8.05 -13.23 -0.33
C ALA A 16 -9.54 -13.03 -0.65
N ALA A 17 -10.40 -13.05 0.38
CA ALA A 17 -11.82 -12.81 0.21
C ALA A 17 -12.07 -11.30 0.03
N LEU A 18 -13.08 -10.98 -0.81
CA LEU A 18 -13.54 -9.59 -0.93
C LEU A 18 -14.16 -9.11 0.39
N LEU A 19 -13.90 -7.83 0.73
CA LEU A 19 -14.52 -7.19 1.89
C LEU A 19 -16.03 -7.11 1.71
N THR A 20 -16.75 -7.34 2.81
CA THR A 20 -18.21 -7.19 2.89
C THR A 20 -18.59 -5.87 3.57
N SER A 21 -19.80 -5.38 3.28
CA SER A 21 -20.38 -4.22 3.95
C SER A 21 -21.72 -4.60 4.60
N PRO A 22 -21.83 -4.59 5.93
CA PRO A 22 -20.81 -4.22 6.92
C PRO A 22 -19.63 -5.20 6.96
N PRO A 23 -18.52 -4.85 7.67
CA PRO A 23 -17.40 -5.76 7.83
C PRO A 23 -17.80 -7.05 8.55
N ARG A 24 -17.11 -8.15 8.23
CA ARG A 24 -17.24 -9.40 8.97
C ARG A 24 -16.64 -9.26 10.36
N PRO A 25 -17.06 -10.12 11.32
CA PRO A 25 -16.47 -10.10 12.67
C PRO A 25 -14.96 -10.30 12.71
N ASP A 26 -14.42 -11.03 11.73
CA ASP A 26 -12.99 -11.33 11.57
C ASP A 26 -12.20 -10.29 10.78
N SER A 27 -12.81 -9.16 10.41
CA SER A 27 -12.14 -8.09 9.64
C SER A 27 -11.06 -7.34 10.42
N THR A 28 -10.86 -7.64 11.70
CA THR A 28 -9.74 -7.16 12.53
C THR A 28 -8.69 -8.24 12.79
N GLU A 29 -8.98 -9.51 12.43
CA GLU A 29 -8.08 -10.63 12.70
C GLU A 29 -6.79 -10.53 11.86
N PRO A 30 -5.65 -10.99 12.39
CA PRO A 30 -4.40 -11.04 11.63
C PRO A 30 -4.50 -12.05 10.50
N THR A 31 -3.75 -11.78 9.43
CA THR A 31 -3.54 -12.70 8.31
C THR A 31 -2.04 -12.87 8.09
N TRP A 32 -1.64 -13.66 7.11
CA TRP A 32 -0.22 -13.84 6.86
C TRP A 32 0.49 -12.55 6.44
N PHE A 33 -0.15 -11.72 5.58
CA PHE A 33 0.42 -10.45 5.16
C PHE A 33 0.11 -9.31 6.12
N LEU A 34 -1.10 -9.31 6.70
CA LEU A 34 -1.56 -8.31 7.65
C LEU A 34 -1.36 -8.87 9.08
N ASP A 35 -0.10 -9.16 9.44
CA ASP A 35 0.29 -9.71 10.73
C ASP A 35 0.14 -8.68 11.86
N SER A 36 -1.13 -8.25 12.05
CA SER A 36 -1.52 -7.19 13.00
C SER A 36 -1.32 -7.58 14.47
N ASP A 37 -1.08 -8.85 14.76
CA ASP A 37 -0.72 -9.40 16.08
C ASP A 37 0.80 -9.44 16.31
N ASP A 38 1.62 -9.10 15.32
CA ASP A 38 3.06 -8.98 15.51
C ASP A 38 3.35 -7.89 16.56
N PRO A 39 4.17 -8.19 17.60
CA PRO A 39 4.44 -7.25 18.69
C PRO A 39 4.94 -5.87 18.20
N ALA A 40 5.74 -5.83 17.14
CA ALA A 40 6.25 -4.57 16.60
C ALA A 40 5.15 -3.73 15.91
N ILE A 41 4.17 -4.38 15.27
CA ILE A 41 3.00 -3.70 14.68
C ILE A 41 2.10 -3.14 15.79
N VAL A 42 1.86 -3.92 16.85
CA VAL A 42 1.07 -3.48 18.01
C VAL A 42 1.74 -2.28 18.69
N GLU A 43 3.05 -2.37 18.99
CA GLU A 43 3.81 -1.28 19.61
C GLU A 43 3.81 -0.02 18.73
N PHE A 44 3.98 -0.17 17.41
CA PHE A 44 3.91 0.95 16.47
C PHE A 44 2.55 1.64 16.53
N ALA A 45 1.46 0.87 16.43
CA ALA A 45 0.11 1.42 16.45
C ALA A 45 -0.20 2.13 17.78
N GLU A 46 0.12 1.50 18.91
CA GLU A 46 -0.09 2.08 20.24
C GLU A 46 0.71 3.39 20.43
N ARG A 47 1.97 3.41 20.01
CA ARG A 47 2.82 4.60 20.10
C ARG A 47 2.26 5.75 19.28
N VAL A 48 1.92 5.52 18.01
CA VAL A 48 1.36 6.56 17.11
C VAL A 48 0.06 7.13 17.67
N ILE A 49 -0.83 6.26 18.16
CA ILE A 49 -2.12 6.64 18.74
C ILE A 49 -1.91 7.48 20.02
N ALA A 50 -0.97 7.07 20.87
CA ALA A 50 -0.66 7.78 22.11
C ALA A 50 -0.05 9.16 21.84
N ASP A 51 0.93 9.24 20.93
CA ASP A 51 1.62 10.48 20.56
C ASP A 51 0.63 11.51 19.95
N ALA A 52 -0.34 11.03 19.17
CA ALA A 52 -1.40 11.86 18.61
C ALA A 52 -2.52 12.22 19.61
N GLY A 53 -2.57 11.56 20.78
CA GLY A 53 -3.67 11.69 21.72
C GLY A 53 -5.02 11.24 21.17
N ALA A 54 -5.01 10.34 20.17
CA ALA A 54 -6.20 9.88 19.47
C ALA A 54 -7.06 8.97 20.34
N ARG A 55 -8.37 9.21 20.37
CA ARG A 55 -9.32 8.50 21.26
C ARG A 55 -10.43 7.77 20.49
N THR A 56 -10.86 8.28 19.36
CA THR A 56 -11.87 7.66 18.51
C THR A 56 -11.21 6.87 17.39
N ASP A 57 -11.90 5.87 16.82
CA ASP A 57 -11.34 5.06 15.72
C ASP A 57 -10.98 5.93 14.51
N ARG A 58 -11.75 6.99 14.24
CA ARG A 58 -11.42 7.98 13.22
C ARG A 58 -10.09 8.68 13.52
N GLN A 59 -9.91 9.20 14.73
CA GLN A 59 -8.67 9.87 15.12
C GLN A 59 -7.46 8.93 15.06
N LYS A 60 -7.62 7.67 15.50
CA LYS A 60 -6.58 6.65 15.41
C LYS A 60 -6.22 6.38 13.95
N ALA A 61 -7.22 6.16 13.06
CA ALA A 61 -6.98 5.88 11.65
C ALA A 61 -6.28 7.04 10.93
N VAL A 62 -6.64 8.29 11.24
CA VAL A 62 -5.98 9.49 10.72
C VAL A 62 -4.52 9.53 11.16
N ALA A 63 -4.23 9.35 12.45
CA ALA A 63 -2.86 9.37 12.98
C ALA A 63 -2.00 8.26 12.36
N LEU A 64 -2.54 7.04 12.25
CA LEU A 64 -1.85 5.91 11.62
C LEU A 64 -1.59 6.17 10.13
N PHE A 65 -2.56 6.75 9.42
CA PHE A 65 -2.37 7.13 8.01
C PHE A 65 -1.22 8.13 7.85
N GLU A 66 -1.19 9.19 8.65
CA GLU A 66 -0.15 10.23 8.58
C GLU A 66 1.22 9.66 8.89
N ALA A 67 1.35 8.81 9.92
CA ALA A 67 2.61 8.15 10.25
C ALA A 67 3.08 7.24 9.10
N VAL A 68 2.23 6.35 8.58
CA VAL A 68 2.64 5.47 7.48
C VAL A 68 2.91 6.25 6.19
N ARG A 69 2.19 7.34 5.93
CA ARG A 69 2.45 8.19 4.76
C ARG A 69 3.85 8.81 4.83
N ASP A 70 4.26 9.35 5.98
CA ASP A 70 5.42 10.22 6.08
C ASP A 70 6.69 9.51 6.61
N ASP A 71 6.58 8.47 7.45
CA ASP A 71 7.75 7.79 8.05
C ASP A 71 8.44 6.80 7.08
N TRP A 72 7.75 6.34 6.03
CA TRP A 72 8.32 5.51 4.96
C TRP A 72 8.36 6.26 3.65
N ARG A 73 9.56 6.41 3.09
CA ARG A 73 9.73 7.03 1.78
C ARG A 73 9.04 6.19 0.69
N TYR A 74 8.46 6.87 -0.29
CA TYR A 74 7.94 6.19 -1.46
C TYR A 74 9.07 5.83 -2.42
N ASP A 75 9.17 4.54 -2.76
CA ASP A 75 10.15 4.02 -3.71
C ASP A 75 9.49 3.06 -4.71
N PRO A 76 9.21 3.49 -5.95
CA PRO A 76 8.60 2.64 -6.97
C PRO A 76 9.56 1.57 -7.52
N TYR A 77 10.86 1.63 -7.18
CA TYR A 77 11.87 0.66 -7.60
C TYR A 77 12.00 -0.54 -6.65
N SER A 78 11.33 -0.50 -5.50
CA SER A 78 11.36 -1.57 -4.50
C SER A 78 10.39 -2.73 -4.80
N ILE A 79 9.84 -2.82 -6.02
CA ILE A 79 8.93 -3.90 -6.42
C ILE A 79 9.69 -5.23 -6.44
N THR A 80 9.14 -6.24 -5.77
CA THR A 80 9.70 -7.58 -5.66
C THR A 80 8.62 -8.65 -5.74
N ASP A 81 8.99 -9.90 -5.97
CA ASP A 81 8.10 -11.06 -5.87
C ASP A 81 8.37 -11.93 -4.64
N GLN A 82 9.18 -11.43 -3.70
CA GLN A 82 9.44 -12.07 -2.41
C GLN A 82 8.28 -11.78 -1.46
N SER A 83 7.39 -12.76 -1.26
CA SER A 83 6.16 -12.59 -0.46
C SER A 83 6.43 -12.09 0.96
N GLU A 84 7.52 -12.54 1.58
CA GLU A 84 7.91 -12.18 2.96
C GLU A 84 8.10 -10.66 3.12
N ARG A 85 8.54 -9.98 2.07
CA ARG A 85 8.74 -8.53 2.08
C ARG A 85 7.44 -7.72 2.10
N PHE A 86 6.31 -8.38 1.88
CA PHE A 86 4.98 -7.76 1.93
C PHE A 86 4.28 -7.93 3.29
N ARG A 87 4.84 -8.68 4.22
CA ARG A 87 4.31 -8.73 5.58
C ARG A 87 4.41 -7.37 6.24
N ALA A 88 3.37 -6.97 6.96
CA ALA A 88 3.35 -5.65 7.61
C ALA A 88 4.55 -5.44 8.55
N SER A 89 4.96 -6.47 9.30
CA SER A 89 6.16 -6.44 10.16
C SER A 89 7.46 -6.24 9.37
N ALA A 90 7.59 -6.83 8.18
CA ALA A 90 8.74 -6.61 7.31
C ALA A 90 8.75 -5.20 6.69
N VAL A 91 7.56 -4.69 6.33
CA VAL A 91 7.42 -3.30 5.85
C VAL A 91 7.74 -2.31 6.96
N LEU A 92 7.29 -2.54 8.18
CA LEU A 92 7.62 -1.72 9.35
C LEU A 92 9.14 -1.60 9.57
N ALA A 93 9.88 -2.68 9.35
CA ALA A 93 11.34 -2.73 9.50
C ALA A 93 12.11 -2.11 8.32
N SER A 94 11.44 -1.68 7.24
CA SER A 94 12.06 -1.09 6.06
C SER A 94 12.13 0.44 6.14
N GLU A 95 12.95 1.07 5.29
CA GLU A 95 13.06 2.53 5.20
C GLU A 95 12.20 3.14 4.09
N ALA A 96 11.90 2.37 3.06
CA ALA A 96 11.18 2.83 1.88
C ALA A 96 10.38 1.71 1.23
N ASN A 97 9.23 2.06 0.67
CA ASN A 97 8.37 1.13 -0.02
C ASN A 97 7.44 1.82 -1.02
N TRP A 98 6.85 1.04 -1.91
CA TRP A 98 5.84 1.51 -2.84
C TRP A 98 4.40 1.40 -2.27
N CYS A 99 3.38 1.75 -3.06
CA CYS A 99 2.01 1.91 -2.57
C CYS A 99 1.44 0.66 -1.88
N VAL A 100 1.71 -0.56 -2.39
CA VAL A 100 1.11 -1.78 -1.84
C VAL A 100 1.65 -2.13 -0.46
N PRO A 101 2.96 -2.26 -0.22
CA PRO A 101 3.49 -2.52 1.13
C PRO A 101 3.07 -1.44 2.14
N LYS A 102 3.10 -0.16 1.76
CA LYS A 102 2.65 0.92 2.66
C LYS A 102 1.17 0.76 3.03
N SER A 103 0.32 0.34 2.08
CA SER A 103 -1.09 0.07 2.37
C SER A 103 -1.28 -1.17 3.25
N VAL A 104 -0.44 -2.20 3.08
CA VAL A 104 -0.42 -3.38 3.97
C VAL A 104 -0.08 -2.97 5.41
N LEU A 105 0.95 -2.14 5.60
CA LEU A 105 1.34 -1.65 6.93
C LEU A 105 0.22 -0.83 7.58
N LEU A 106 -0.39 0.12 6.85
CA LEU A 106 -1.50 0.92 7.38
C LEU A 106 -2.69 0.04 7.76
N THR A 107 -3.02 -0.94 6.92
CA THR A 107 -4.13 -1.86 7.18
C THR A 107 -3.89 -2.70 8.43
N ALA A 108 -2.67 -3.26 8.59
CA ALA A 108 -2.31 -4.03 9.77
C ALA A 108 -2.30 -3.17 11.04
N ALA A 109 -1.78 -1.94 10.97
CA ALA A 109 -1.80 -1.02 12.10
C ALA A 109 -3.23 -0.63 12.53
N CYS A 110 -4.16 -0.43 11.56
CA CYS A 110 -5.57 -0.21 11.85
C CYS A 110 -6.19 -1.44 12.56
N ARG A 111 -5.91 -2.66 12.09
CA ARG A 111 -6.39 -3.90 12.74
C ARG A 111 -5.83 -4.06 14.15
N ALA A 112 -4.53 -3.79 14.37
CA ALA A 112 -3.92 -3.79 15.69
C ALA A 112 -4.60 -2.81 16.64
N ALA A 113 -5.12 -1.68 16.13
CA ALA A 113 -5.91 -0.72 16.89
C ALA A 113 -7.40 -1.10 17.07
N GLY A 114 -7.81 -2.30 16.62
CA GLY A 114 -9.17 -2.81 16.69
C GLY A 114 -10.11 -2.24 15.63
N ILE A 115 -9.59 -1.60 14.58
CA ILE A 115 -10.37 -0.99 13.50
C ILE A 115 -10.45 -1.96 12.32
N PRO A 116 -11.65 -2.38 11.86
CA PRO A 116 -11.78 -3.23 10.69
C PRO A 116 -11.16 -2.58 9.45
N ALA A 117 -10.25 -3.28 8.80
CA ALA A 117 -9.55 -2.76 7.63
C ALA A 117 -9.15 -3.87 6.66
N GLY A 118 -8.95 -3.50 5.40
CA GLY A 118 -8.45 -4.37 4.34
C GLY A 118 -7.67 -3.59 3.29
N VAL A 119 -7.23 -4.25 2.25
CA VAL A 119 -6.46 -3.67 1.14
C VAL A 119 -7.32 -3.58 -0.11
N GLY A 120 -7.20 -2.48 -0.84
CA GLY A 120 -7.91 -2.27 -2.10
C GLY A 120 -6.94 -1.97 -3.24
N PHE A 121 -7.37 -2.25 -4.48
CA PHE A 121 -6.51 -2.09 -5.66
C PHE A 121 -7.25 -1.48 -6.83
N SER A 122 -6.51 -0.67 -7.58
CA SER A 122 -6.96 -0.09 -8.85
C SER A 122 -5.80 0.04 -9.82
N ASP A 123 -6.11 -0.01 -11.11
CA ASP A 123 -5.16 0.43 -12.12
C ASP A 123 -5.22 1.96 -12.22
N VAL A 124 -4.07 2.61 -12.23
CA VAL A 124 -3.94 4.06 -12.21
C VAL A 124 -2.98 4.50 -13.31
N ARG A 125 -3.37 5.46 -14.12
CA ARG A 125 -2.48 6.11 -15.08
C ARG A 125 -1.77 7.27 -14.41
N ASN A 126 -0.42 7.25 -14.42
CA ASN A 126 0.39 8.33 -13.87
C ASN A 126 0.97 9.19 -15.01
N HIS A 127 0.44 10.40 -15.17
CA HIS A 127 0.86 11.32 -16.22
C HIS A 127 2.16 12.09 -15.89
N LEU A 128 2.67 11.98 -14.65
CA LEU A 128 3.85 12.73 -14.16
C LEU A 128 4.99 11.80 -13.69
N GLN A 129 5.05 10.56 -14.21
CA GLN A 129 6.14 9.66 -13.86
C GLN A 129 7.49 10.15 -14.42
N SER A 130 8.61 9.80 -13.74
CA SER A 130 9.94 10.11 -14.26
C SER A 130 10.24 9.33 -15.54
N GLU A 131 11.07 9.91 -16.42
CA GLU A 131 11.51 9.24 -17.67
C GLU A 131 12.15 7.87 -17.37
N LYS A 132 12.88 7.76 -16.27
CA LYS A 132 13.54 6.53 -15.84
C LYS A 132 12.54 5.46 -15.43
N LEU A 133 11.51 5.83 -14.68
CA LEU A 133 10.43 4.92 -14.29
C LEU A 133 9.62 4.49 -15.51
N GLN A 134 9.34 5.42 -16.43
CA GLN A 134 8.66 5.13 -17.69
C GLN A 134 9.46 4.15 -18.55
N ALA A 135 10.77 4.33 -18.64
CA ALA A 135 11.64 3.41 -19.40
C ALA A 135 11.68 2.00 -18.77
N LEU A 136 11.67 1.92 -17.44
CA LEU A 136 11.65 0.63 -16.72
C LEU A 136 10.32 -0.10 -16.91
N MET A 137 9.20 0.60 -16.78
CA MET A 137 7.86 0.00 -16.83
C MET A 137 7.32 -0.16 -18.25
N GLY A 138 7.82 0.62 -19.22
CA GLY A 138 7.35 0.60 -20.61
C GLY A 138 5.92 1.14 -20.79
N THR A 139 5.31 1.69 -19.75
CA THR A 139 3.93 2.19 -19.75
C THR A 139 3.72 3.25 -18.67
N ASP A 140 2.71 4.09 -18.84
CA ASP A 140 2.20 5.03 -17.84
C ASP A 140 1.11 4.43 -16.93
N LEU A 141 0.69 3.19 -17.22
CA LEU A 141 -0.32 2.48 -16.44
C LEU A 141 0.30 1.68 -15.30
N PHE A 142 -0.07 2.04 -14.07
CA PHE A 142 0.32 1.36 -12.85
C PHE A 142 -0.79 0.37 -12.46
N VAL A 143 -0.57 -0.92 -12.69
CA VAL A 143 -1.54 -1.96 -12.33
C VAL A 143 -1.44 -2.28 -10.85
N TYR A 144 -2.57 -2.61 -10.25
CA TYR A 144 -2.67 -2.95 -8.82
C TYR A 144 -2.12 -1.86 -7.88
N HIS A 145 -2.34 -0.57 -8.19
CA HIS A 145 -2.05 0.49 -7.23
C HIS A 145 -2.82 0.25 -5.94
N GLY A 146 -2.08 0.10 -4.81
CA GLY A 146 -2.64 -0.27 -3.51
C GLY A 146 -3.10 0.93 -2.70
N TYR A 147 -4.17 0.72 -1.92
CA TYR A 147 -4.68 1.61 -0.88
C TYR A 147 -5.31 0.78 0.24
N SER A 148 -5.40 1.36 1.43
CA SER A 148 -6.14 0.75 2.54
C SER A 148 -7.62 1.08 2.44
N VAL A 149 -8.47 0.18 2.93
CA VAL A 149 -9.91 0.39 3.08
C VAL A 149 -10.26 0.19 4.55
N ILE A 150 -10.74 1.24 5.21
CA ILE A 150 -10.86 1.32 6.66
C ILE A 150 -12.33 1.56 7.01
N TRP A 151 -12.90 0.79 7.94
CA TRP A 151 -14.29 0.95 8.38
C TRP A 151 -14.40 2.00 9.47
N LEU A 152 -15.01 3.13 9.13
CA LEU A 152 -15.18 4.26 10.03
C LEU A 152 -16.63 4.78 9.95
N ASP A 153 -17.25 4.94 11.10
CA ASP A 153 -18.59 5.54 11.24
C ASP A 153 -19.65 4.92 10.31
N GLY A 154 -19.62 3.59 10.18
CA GLY A 154 -20.60 2.84 9.39
C GLY A 154 -20.34 2.79 7.88
N ALA A 155 -19.17 3.20 7.41
CA ALA A 155 -18.80 3.12 6.00
C ALA A 155 -17.32 2.78 5.78
N TRP A 156 -17.01 2.11 4.67
CA TRP A 156 -15.66 1.92 4.20
C TRP A 156 -15.09 3.23 3.63
N ARG A 157 -13.88 3.60 4.08
CA ARG A 157 -13.11 4.77 3.61
C ARG A 157 -11.82 4.29 2.99
N LYS A 158 -11.50 4.80 1.80
CA LYS A 158 -10.25 4.48 1.10
C LYS A 158 -9.17 5.47 1.47
N ALA A 159 -7.96 4.98 1.75
CA ALA A 159 -6.84 5.82 2.13
C ALA A 159 -5.55 5.31 1.46
N SER A 160 -4.90 6.14 0.64
CA SER A 160 -3.64 5.81 -0.03
C SER A 160 -2.47 6.50 0.68
N PRO A 161 -1.66 5.79 1.50
CA PRO A 161 -0.51 6.36 2.19
C PRO A 161 0.74 6.40 1.30
N ALA A 162 0.59 6.37 -0.03
CA ALA A 162 1.70 6.14 -0.95
C ALA A 162 2.75 7.26 -0.89
N PHE A 163 2.40 8.48 -1.25
CA PHE A 163 3.35 9.59 -1.39
C PHE A 163 3.56 10.30 -0.06
N ASN A 164 4.79 10.29 0.43
CA ASN A 164 5.21 11.05 1.61
C ASN A 164 5.32 12.56 1.27
N ARG A 165 5.30 13.39 2.32
CA ARG A 165 5.32 14.86 2.24
C ARG A 165 6.44 15.40 1.34
N GLU A 166 7.67 14.97 1.57
CA GLU A 166 8.84 15.43 0.81
C GLU A 166 8.74 15.12 -0.68
N LEU A 167 8.17 13.94 -1.03
CA LEU A 167 7.94 13.58 -2.41
C LEU A 167 6.89 14.48 -3.05
N CYS A 168 5.80 14.77 -2.36
CA CYS A 168 4.75 15.67 -2.86
C CYS A 168 5.30 17.08 -3.12
N GLU A 169 6.12 17.62 -2.21
CA GLU A 169 6.79 18.92 -2.37
C GLU A 169 7.70 18.92 -3.60
N ARG A 170 8.50 17.87 -3.77
CA ARG A 170 9.42 17.73 -4.90
C ARG A 170 8.73 17.64 -6.24
N PHE A 171 7.65 16.89 -6.34
CA PHE A 171 6.88 16.70 -7.57
C PHE A 171 5.84 17.81 -7.80
N GLY A 172 5.66 18.75 -6.87
CA GLY A 172 4.62 19.78 -6.97
C GLY A 172 3.21 19.16 -6.97
N THR A 173 3.02 18.04 -6.28
CA THR A 173 1.71 17.40 -6.14
C THR A 173 1.08 17.76 -4.81
N LYS A 174 -0.26 17.72 -4.73
CA LYS A 174 -0.93 17.92 -3.46
C LYS A 174 -0.72 16.71 -2.58
N MET A 175 -0.30 16.95 -1.34
CA MET A 175 -0.26 15.92 -0.31
C MET A 175 -1.67 15.41 -0.04
N LEU A 176 -1.82 14.10 0.10
CA LEU A 176 -3.08 13.51 0.52
C LEU A 176 -3.27 13.71 2.02
N GLU A 177 -4.40 14.26 2.38
CA GLU A 177 -4.90 14.35 3.74
C GLU A 177 -6.06 13.38 3.91
N PHE A 178 -6.08 12.65 5.00
CA PHE A 178 -7.15 11.74 5.36
C PHE A 178 -7.86 12.26 6.60
N ASP A 179 -9.15 12.55 6.47
CA ASP A 179 -9.99 13.06 7.56
C ASP A 179 -10.83 11.96 8.24
N GLY A 180 -10.80 10.74 7.69
CA GLY A 180 -11.63 9.61 8.12
C GLY A 180 -13.11 9.73 7.75
N GLU A 181 -13.52 10.78 7.06
CA GLU A 181 -14.89 11.02 6.58
C GLU A 181 -15.03 10.82 5.08
N SER A 182 -13.97 11.20 4.33
CA SER A 182 -13.91 11.13 2.88
C SER A 182 -12.82 10.15 2.43
N ASP A 183 -12.92 9.66 1.20
CA ASP A 183 -11.85 8.88 0.58
C ASP A 183 -10.63 9.77 0.32
N ALA A 184 -9.45 9.32 0.72
CA ALA A 184 -8.16 9.94 0.43
C ALA A 184 -7.42 9.14 -0.64
N LEU A 185 -7.77 9.37 -1.89
CA LEU A 185 -7.15 8.78 -3.07
C LEU A 185 -6.32 9.82 -3.83
N MET A 186 -5.37 9.36 -4.64
CA MET A 186 -4.46 10.24 -5.38
C MET A 186 -5.23 11.30 -6.18
N HIS A 187 -4.79 12.55 -6.09
CA HIS A 187 -5.44 13.66 -6.78
C HIS A 187 -5.30 13.56 -8.30
N PRO A 188 -6.36 13.84 -9.07
CA PRO A 188 -6.31 13.79 -10.53
C PRO A 188 -5.46 14.88 -11.16
N TYR A 189 -5.12 15.94 -10.40
CA TYR A 189 -4.32 17.08 -10.86
C TYR A 189 -3.24 17.42 -9.84
N ASP A 190 -2.09 17.89 -10.34
CA ASP A 190 -1.02 18.49 -9.54
C ASP A 190 -1.41 19.92 -9.08
N VAL A 191 -0.50 20.60 -8.37
CA VAL A 191 -0.73 21.98 -7.89
C VAL A 191 -0.78 23.00 -9.04
N ALA A 192 -0.18 22.70 -10.19
CA ALA A 192 -0.17 23.56 -11.38
C ALA A 192 -1.38 23.31 -12.29
N GLY A 193 -2.23 22.31 -11.99
CA GLY A 193 -3.41 21.96 -12.77
C GLY A 193 -3.14 20.97 -13.90
N ASN A 194 -1.95 20.35 -13.98
CA ASN A 194 -1.69 19.29 -14.93
C ASN A 194 -2.31 17.96 -14.47
N ARG A 195 -2.70 17.12 -15.40
CA ARG A 195 -3.16 15.77 -15.07
C ARG A 195 -2.05 15.02 -14.35
N HIS A 196 -2.43 14.33 -13.24
CA HIS A 196 -1.51 13.56 -12.42
C HIS A 196 -1.94 12.08 -12.38
N MET A 197 -2.91 11.73 -11.56
CA MET A 197 -3.36 10.35 -11.39
C MET A 197 -4.79 10.17 -11.90
N GLU A 198 -4.98 9.15 -12.72
CA GLU A 198 -6.30 8.79 -13.27
C GLU A 198 -6.60 7.33 -12.92
N TYR A 199 -7.64 7.11 -12.10
CA TYR A 199 -8.11 5.76 -11.77
C TYR A 199 -8.87 5.19 -12.97
N VAL A 200 -8.33 4.09 -13.54
CA VAL A 200 -8.83 3.51 -14.80
C VAL A 200 -9.73 2.30 -14.53
N ARG A 201 -9.34 1.43 -13.58
CA ARG A 201 -10.03 0.18 -13.30
C ARG A 201 -9.88 -0.19 -11.83
N GLY A 202 -10.99 -0.56 -11.17
CA GLY A 202 -10.98 -1.14 -9.82
C GLY A 202 -10.83 -2.66 -9.87
N HIS A 203 -10.02 -3.20 -8.95
CA HIS A 203 -9.87 -4.65 -8.75
C HIS A 203 -10.64 -5.15 -7.53
N GLY A 204 -11.24 -4.24 -6.74
CA GLY A 204 -11.94 -4.56 -5.51
C GLY A 204 -11.09 -4.33 -4.26
N SER A 205 -11.66 -4.72 -3.12
CA SER A 205 -11.04 -4.62 -1.80
C SER A 205 -11.11 -5.97 -1.10
N TYR A 206 -10.03 -6.35 -0.44
CA TYR A 206 -9.79 -7.69 0.07
C TYR A 206 -9.45 -7.67 1.55
N ASP A 207 -9.75 -8.78 2.23
CA ASP A 207 -9.41 -8.97 3.64
C ASP A 207 -7.94 -9.37 3.88
N ASP A 208 -7.22 -9.78 2.83
CA ASP A 208 -5.77 -9.99 2.82
C ASP A 208 -5.19 -9.58 1.47
N LEU A 209 -3.87 -9.59 1.32
CA LEU A 209 -3.19 -9.27 0.07
C LEU A 209 -3.41 -10.40 -0.96
N PRO A 210 -4.04 -10.13 -2.12
CA PRO A 210 -4.19 -11.11 -3.21
C PRO A 210 -2.86 -11.22 -3.99
N PHE A 211 -1.80 -11.68 -3.31
CA PHE A 211 -0.40 -11.59 -3.76
C PHE A 211 -0.18 -12.26 -5.11
N GLY A 212 -0.63 -13.52 -5.27
CA GLY A 212 -0.43 -14.26 -6.52
C GLY A 212 -1.10 -13.58 -7.72
N GLN A 213 -2.32 -13.06 -7.55
CA GLN A 213 -3.04 -12.32 -8.59
C GLN A 213 -2.30 -11.02 -8.95
N MET A 214 -1.90 -10.26 -7.93
CA MET A 214 -1.19 -8.99 -8.08
C MET A 214 0.16 -9.17 -8.80
N ILE A 215 1.01 -10.08 -8.35
CA ILE A 215 2.34 -10.33 -8.96
C ILE A 215 2.20 -10.83 -10.40
N THR A 216 1.21 -11.68 -10.66
CA THR A 216 0.93 -12.14 -12.03
C THR A 216 0.58 -10.97 -12.94
N ALA A 217 -0.31 -10.06 -12.50
CA ALA A 217 -0.69 -8.89 -13.28
C ALA A 217 0.48 -7.92 -13.49
N ILE A 218 1.30 -7.68 -12.46
CA ILE A 218 2.51 -6.84 -12.54
C ILE A 218 3.50 -7.40 -13.57
N ARG A 219 3.79 -8.71 -13.52
CA ARG A 219 4.68 -9.36 -14.49
C ARG A 219 4.14 -9.33 -15.92
N GLN A 220 2.83 -9.46 -16.10
CA GLN A 220 2.18 -9.35 -17.41
C GLN A 220 2.25 -7.92 -17.96
N ALA A 221 2.10 -6.91 -17.10
CA ALA A 221 2.09 -5.50 -17.52
C ALA A 221 3.50 -4.95 -17.81
N TYR A 222 4.49 -5.31 -16.99
CA TYR A 222 5.82 -4.67 -17.01
C TYR A 222 6.96 -5.63 -17.39
N GLY A 223 6.66 -6.91 -17.54
CA GLY A 223 7.67 -7.95 -17.75
C GLY A 223 8.30 -8.46 -16.43
N PRO A 224 8.97 -9.62 -16.47
CA PRO A 224 9.48 -10.28 -15.27
C PRO A 224 10.65 -9.53 -14.60
N ALA A 225 11.36 -8.67 -15.32
CA ALA A 225 12.50 -7.92 -14.79
C ALA A 225 12.12 -6.94 -13.68
N VAL A 226 10.88 -6.42 -13.70
CA VAL A 226 10.42 -5.43 -12.71
C VAL A 226 10.32 -5.99 -11.30
N THR A 227 10.06 -7.30 -11.17
CA THR A 227 9.94 -7.98 -9.87
C THR A 227 11.26 -8.61 -9.38
N ALA A 228 12.30 -8.61 -10.21
CA ALA A 228 13.61 -9.17 -9.84
C ALA A 228 14.38 -8.30 -8.83
N GLY A 229 13.83 -7.12 -8.51
CA GLY A 229 14.50 -6.10 -7.75
C GLY A 229 15.51 -5.34 -8.62
N VAL A 230 15.41 -4.03 -8.66
CA VAL A 230 16.37 -3.19 -9.40
C VAL A 230 17.37 -2.65 -8.38
N ASP A 231 18.16 -3.55 -7.77
CA ASP A 231 19.20 -3.16 -6.82
C ASP A 231 20.13 -2.12 -7.46
N GLY A 232 20.26 -0.97 -6.79
CA GLY A 232 21.18 0.09 -7.21
C GLY A 232 20.64 1.08 -8.25
N VAL A 233 19.36 1.03 -8.62
CA VAL A 233 18.75 2.11 -9.41
C VAL A 233 18.52 3.32 -8.53
N VAL A 234 19.42 4.30 -8.62
CA VAL A 234 19.21 5.60 -8.00
C VAL A 234 18.48 6.51 -8.99
N ASP A 235 17.22 6.81 -8.72
CA ASP A 235 16.49 7.88 -9.39
C ASP A 235 16.41 9.08 -8.45
N GLN A 236 17.11 10.17 -8.80
CA GLN A 236 17.14 11.38 -7.97
C GLN A 236 15.76 12.00 -7.76
N ALA A 237 14.80 11.68 -8.62
CA ALA A 237 13.40 12.08 -8.43
C ALA A 237 12.80 11.50 -7.14
N PHE A 238 13.23 10.30 -6.73
CA PHE A 238 12.74 9.59 -5.54
C PHE A 238 13.75 9.52 -4.38
N HIS A 239 15.06 9.70 -4.66
CA HIS A 239 16.16 9.48 -3.70
C HIS A 239 16.98 10.74 -3.40
N GLY A 240 16.49 11.92 -3.69
CA GLY A 240 17.18 13.20 -3.48
C GLY A 240 17.42 13.59 -2.05
#